data_de2cd3b7ddd049cf65b5b864d66c0861
#
_entry.id   de2cd3b7ddd049cf65b5b864d66c0861
#
_cell.length_a   1.000
_cell.length_b   1.000
_cell.length_c   1.000
_cell.angle_alpha   90.00
_cell.angle_beta   90.00
_cell.angle_gamma   90.00
#
_symmetry.space_group_name_H-M   'P 1'
#
loop_
_entity.id
_entity.type
_entity.pdbx_description
1 polymer ?
#
loop_
_entity_poly.entity_id
_entity_poly.type
_entity_poly.pdbx_seq_one_letter_code
_entity_poly.pdbx_strand_id
1 'polypeptide(L)'
;MCIRDRNHINPWSLNLPEFDGDMLNAKYSVIRGTDPSADEVSAWSNVKKIFDEFNNADHYLFSVPMWNFNIPYKLKHYIDIITQPGMSWSYTPEDGYKGLMTDKTATIIYATGDGYGEGTGFESFDMQKPYVNLWLTFLGFKKIERVVVDRTLFDAETAEKNALDVALKLANINTL
;
A
#
# COMPACT_ATOMS: atom_id res chain seq x y z
N MET A 1 6.74 -22.33 1.81
CA MET A 1 7.67 -21.23 1.41
C MET A 1 8.45 -20.82 2.64
N CYS A 2 9.75 -21.02 2.66
CA CYS A 2 10.60 -20.59 3.79
C CYS A 2 10.89 -19.10 3.55
N ILE A 3 10.39 -18.21 4.43
CA ILE A 3 10.75 -16.79 4.39
C ILE A 3 12.21 -16.69 4.83
N ARG A 4 13.14 -16.50 3.90
CA ARG A 4 14.57 -16.41 4.17
C ARG A 4 15.00 -15.00 4.55
N ASP A 5 14.36 -13.99 3.97
CA ASP A 5 14.69 -12.58 4.18
C ASP A 5 13.42 -11.77 4.45
N ARG A 6 13.50 -10.90 5.47
CA ARG A 6 12.45 -9.90 5.74
C ARG A 6 13.08 -8.53 5.74
N ASN A 7 12.49 -7.64 4.95
CA ASN A 7 12.72 -6.21 5.13
C ASN A 7 11.54 -5.61 5.90
N HIS A 8 11.83 -4.95 7.01
CA HIS A 8 10.81 -4.28 7.82
C HIS A 8 10.88 -2.78 7.59
N ILE A 9 9.85 -2.24 6.97
CA ILE A 9 9.71 -0.81 6.68
C ILE A 9 8.71 -0.20 7.66
N ASN A 10 9.17 0.76 8.46
CA ASN A 10 8.30 1.59 9.28
C ASN A 10 8.25 3.00 8.65
N PRO A 11 7.12 3.43 8.07
CA PRO A 11 7.02 4.74 7.42
C PRO A 11 7.34 5.93 8.32
N TRP A 12 7.19 5.76 9.64
CA TRP A 12 7.55 6.80 10.63
C TRP A 12 9.05 7.02 10.77
N SER A 13 9.85 5.98 10.47
CA SER A 13 11.32 6.04 10.55
C SER A 13 11.97 6.43 9.24
N LEU A 14 11.21 6.46 8.15
CA LEU A 14 11.74 6.83 6.83
C LEU A 14 11.89 8.35 6.70
N ASN A 15 13.02 8.78 6.13
CA ASN A 15 13.19 10.14 5.68
C ASN A 15 12.58 10.28 4.27
N LEU A 16 11.25 10.38 4.22
CA LEU A 16 10.54 10.55 2.96
C LEU A 16 10.69 11.99 2.46
N PRO A 17 10.97 12.22 1.17
CA PRO A 17 10.93 13.55 0.59
C PRO A 17 9.49 14.09 0.66
N GLU A 18 9.36 15.41 0.83
CA GLU A 18 8.05 16.04 0.71
C GLU A 18 7.51 15.88 -0.72
N PHE A 19 6.19 15.66 -0.82
CA PHE A 19 5.53 15.58 -2.12
C PHE A 19 5.03 16.97 -2.51
N ASP A 20 5.97 17.89 -2.70
CA ASP A 20 5.77 19.32 -2.97
C ASP A 20 5.74 19.68 -4.47
N GLY A 21 5.85 20.96 -4.77
CA GLY A 21 5.82 21.47 -6.13
C GLY A 21 6.94 20.92 -7.01
N ASP A 22 8.16 20.81 -6.49
CA ASP A 22 9.31 20.31 -7.25
C ASP A 22 9.16 18.82 -7.57
N MET A 23 8.66 18.04 -6.61
CA MET A 23 8.34 16.64 -6.81
C MET A 23 7.22 16.45 -7.85
N LEU A 24 6.18 17.29 -7.81
CA LEU A 24 5.10 17.27 -8.81
C LEU A 24 5.61 17.64 -10.20
N ASN A 25 6.49 18.65 -10.30
CA ASN A 25 7.11 19.05 -11.55
C ASN A 25 7.95 17.92 -12.14
N ALA A 26 8.79 17.27 -11.32
CA ALA A 26 9.57 16.09 -11.71
C ALA A 26 8.68 14.97 -12.25
N LYS A 27 7.60 14.65 -11.55
CA LYS A 27 6.61 13.65 -12.00
C LYS A 27 6.01 14.01 -13.36
N TYR A 28 5.61 15.26 -13.55
CA TYR A 28 5.00 15.69 -14.81
C TYR A 28 6.01 15.79 -15.94
N SER A 29 7.28 16.11 -15.68
CA SER A 29 8.35 16.05 -16.68
C SER A 29 8.52 14.62 -17.22
N VAL A 30 8.49 13.61 -16.33
CA VAL A 30 8.50 12.19 -16.74
C VAL A 30 7.28 11.83 -17.59
N ILE A 31 6.07 12.24 -17.18
CA ILE A 31 4.83 11.93 -17.92
C ILE A 31 4.83 12.58 -19.30
N ARG A 32 5.33 13.81 -19.41
CA ARG A 32 5.34 14.59 -20.66
C ARG A 32 6.53 14.28 -21.56
N GLY A 33 7.53 13.55 -21.06
CA GLY A 33 8.78 13.29 -21.79
C GLY A 33 9.59 14.59 -22.02
N THR A 34 9.52 15.54 -21.11
CA THR A 34 10.30 16.78 -21.15
C THR A 34 11.59 16.66 -20.37
N ASP A 35 12.63 17.44 -20.72
CA ASP A 35 13.89 17.44 -19.99
C ASP A 35 13.71 18.06 -18.60
N PRO A 36 13.99 17.29 -17.51
CA PRO A 36 13.87 17.80 -16.16
C PRO A 36 15.04 18.73 -15.78
N SER A 37 14.79 19.67 -14.87
CA SER A 37 15.85 20.46 -14.24
C SER A 37 16.74 19.59 -13.34
N ALA A 38 17.91 20.13 -12.92
CA ALA A 38 18.83 19.42 -12.02
C ALA A 38 18.17 19.07 -10.67
N ASP A 39 17.35 19.97 -10.14
CA ASP A 39 16.63 19.76 -8.87
C ASP A 39 15.54 18.68 -9.02
N GLU A 40 14.80 18.69 -10.13
CA GLU A 40 13.82 17.65 -10.48
C GLU A 40 14.49 16.27 -10.64
N VAL A 41 15.65 16.19 -11.28
CA VAL A 41 16.45 14.95 -11.40
C VAL A 41 16.84 14.43 -10.02
N SER A 42 17.31 15.31 -9.13
CA SER A 42 17.71 14.93 -7.77
C SER A 42 16.53 14.41 -6.96
N ALA A 43 15.40 15.13 -6.98
CA ALA A 43 14.15 14.72 -6.30
C ALA A 43 13.68 13.36 -6.81
N TRP A 44 13.63 13.16 -8.12
CA TRP A 44 13.21 11.91 -8.75
C TRP A 44 14.13 10.73 -8.44
N SER A 45 15.45 10.98 -8.37
CA SER A 45 16.43 9.96 -7.98
C SER A 45 16.16 9.40 -6.58
N ASN A 46 15.74 10.25 -5.64
CA ASN A 46 15.38 9.81 -4.29
C ASN A 46 14.09 8.97 -4.27
N VAL A 47 13.07 9.40 -5.00
CA VAL A 47 11.83 8.63 -5.20
C VAL A 47 12.13 7.26 -5.78
N LYS A 48 12.97 7.21 -6.82
CA LYS A 48 13.37 5.95 -7.44
C LYS A 48 14.03 4.98 -6.45
N LYS A 49 14.91 5.45 -5.59
CA LYS A 49 15.55 4.60 -4.56
C LYS A 49 14.52 4.00 -3.60
N ILE A 50 13.56 4.82 -3.13
CA ILE A 50 12.50 4.35 -2.23
C ILE A 50 11.60 3.34 -2.93
N PHE A 51 11.28 3.58 -4.21
CA PHE A 51 10.52 2.63 -5.01
C PHE A 51 11.28 1.33 -5.26
N ASP A 52 12.55 1.38 -5.60
CA ASP A 52 13.39 0.20 -5.85
C ASP A 52 13.46 -0.68 -4.58
N GLU A 53 13.59 -0.08 -3.40
CA GLU A 53 13.52 -0.79 -2.12
C GLU A 53 12.15 -1.45 -1.91
N PHE A 54 11.06 -0.72 -2.18
CA PHE A 54 9.71 -1.27 -2.13
C PHE A 54 9.55 -2.41 -3.13
N ASN A 55 9.95 -2.24 -4.37
CA ASN A 55 9.76 -3.21 -5.44
C ASN A 55 10.61 -4.50 -5.31
N ASN A 56 11.58 -4.53 -4.40
CA ASN A 56 12.47 -5.67 -4.20
C ASN A 56 11.81 -6.86 -3.45
N ALA A 57 10.59 -6.72 -2.97
CA ALA A 57 9.86 -7.78 -2.30
C ALA A 57 8.92 -8.53 -3.29
N ASP A 58 8.71 -9.83 -3.08
CA ASP A 58 7.74 -10.64 -3.82
C ASP A 58 6.38 -10.67 -3.13
N HIS A 59 6.38 -10.62 -1.80
CA HIS A 59 5.19 -10.60 -0.97
C HIS A 59 5.24 -9.49 0.06
N TYR A 60 4.14 -8.78 0.22
CA TYR A 60 4.00 -7.66 1.13
C TYR A 60 3.05 -8.00 2.27
N LEU A 61 3.48 -7.73 3.49
CA LEU A 61 2.63 -7.78 4.66
C LEU A 61 2.44 -6.34 5.19
N PHE A 62 1.24 -5.82 5.04
CA PHE A 62 0.88 -4.50 5.54
C PHE A 62 0.15 -4.62 6.88
N SER A 63 0.56 -3.86 7.88
CA SER A 63 -0.16 -3.66 9.13
C SER A 63 -0.72 -2.23 9.13
N VAL A 64 -2.04 -2.10 8.99
CA VAL A 64 -2.69 -0.83 8.70
C VAL A 64 -3.77 -0.55 9.74
N PRO A 65 -3.52 0.33 10.72
CA PRO A 65 -4.57 0.80 11.61
C PRO A 65 -5.47 1.82 10.90
N MET A 66 -6.74 1.91 11.33
CA MET A 66 -7.63 2.97 10.86
C MET A 66 -7.43 4.24 11.69
N TRP A 67 -7.17 5.35 11.00
CA TRP A 67 -7.13 6.68 11.58
C TRP A 67 -8.16 7.58 10.88
N ASN A 68 -9.13 8.08 11.64
CA ASN A 68 -10.19 8.94 11.09
C ASN A 68 -10.79 8.36 9.79
N PHE A 69 -11.25 7.09 9.88
CA PHE A 69 -11.90 6.33 8.81
C PHE A 69 -10.99 5.89 7.65
N ASN A 70 -9.71 6.27 7.65
CA ASN A 70 -8.77 5.99 6.56
C ASN A 70 -7.44 5.43 7.11
N ILE A 71 -6.45 5.32 6.24
CA ILE A 71 -5.08 4.92 6.60
C ILE A 71 -4.34 6.07 7.30
N PRO A 72 -3.29 5.78 8.10
CA PRO A 72 -2.43 6.81 8.66
C PRO A 72 -1.77 7.68 7.58
N TYR A 73 -1.67 8.99 7.83
CA TYR A 73 -1.11 9.95 6.86
C TYR A 73 0.33 9.62 6.43
N LYS A 74 1.13 9.03 7.31
CA LYS A 74 2.49 8.59 6.95
C LYS A 74 2.49 7.44 5.96
N LEU A 75 1.54 6.52 6.07
CA LEU A 75 1.37 5.48 5.06
C LEU A 75 0.88 6.09 3.73
N LYS A 76 -0.03 7.06 3.80
CA LYS A 76 -0.48 7.77 2.59
C LYS A 76 0.68 8.49 1.91
N HIS A 77 1.53 9.19 2.67
CA HIS A 77 2.72 9.85 2.15
C HIS A 77 3.67 8.85 1.47
N TYR A 78 3.93 7.70 2.11
CA TYR A 78 4.74 6.63 1.51
C TYR A 78 4.13 6.12 0.20
N ILE A 79 2.82 5.88 0.17
CA ILE A 79 2.07 5.49 -1.02
C ILE A 79 2.22 6.53 -2.14
N ASP A 80 2.14 7.83 -1.82
CA ASP A 80 2.28 8.90 -2.82
C ASP A 80 3.69 8.94 -3.42
N ILE A 81 4.72 8.64 -2.63
CA ILE A 81 6.09 8.56 -3.11
C ILE A 81 6.30 7.37 -4.05
N ILE A 82 5.79 6.19 -3.74
CA ILE A 82 6.06 4.97 -4.53
C ILE A 82 5.08 4.76 -5.70
N THR A 83 3.98 5.51 -5.75
CA THR A 83 2.99 5.38 -6.83
C THR A 83 3.31 6.32 -7.98
N GLN A 84 4.31 5.93 -8.81
CA GLN A 84 4.84 6.80 -9.83
C GLN A 84 4.77 6.19 -11.24
N PRO A 85 4.60 7.04 -12.28
CA PRO A 85 4.58 6.62 -13.67
C PRO A 85 5.93 6.03 -14.09
N GLY A 86 5.89 4.97 -14.90
CA GLY A 86 7.07 4.25 -15.37
C GLY A 86 7.76 3.40 -14.32
N MET A 87 7.26 3.39 -13.07
CA MET A 87 7.75 2.59 -11.95
C MET A 87 6.68 1.58 -11.52
N SER A 88 5.63 2.03 -10.86
CA SER A 88 4.56 1.17 -10.36
C SER A 88 3.36 1.05 -11.32
N TRP A 89 3.22 1.96 -12.25
CA TRP A 89 2.18 1.97 -13.27
C TRP A 89 2.63 2.68 -14.56
N SER A 90 1.92 2.43 -15.65
CA SER A 90 2.10 3.12 -16.94
C SER A 90 0.76 3.55 -17.51
N TYR A 91 0.80 4.42 -18.50
CA TYR A 91 -0.36 4.86 -19.26
C TYR A 91 0.00 5.00 -20.74
N THR A 92 -0.84 4.46 -21.60
CA THR A 92 -0.83 4.76 -23.03
C THR A 92 -2.26 5.14 -23.47
N PRO A 93 -2.44 5.93 -24.54
CA PRO A 93 -3.77 6.23 -25.06
C PRO A 93 -4.54 4.98 -25.49
N GLU A 94 -3.83 3.95 -25.96
CA GLU A 94 -4.41 2.69 -26.48
C GLU A 94 -4.86 1.76 -25.36
N ASP A 95 -4.01 1.57 -24.32
CA ASP A 95 -4.23 0.60 -23.25
C ASP A 95 -4.80 1.22 -21.97
N GLY A 96 -4.75 2.56 -21.84
CA GLY A 96 -5.10 3.27 -20.59
C GLY A 96 -4.07 3.03 -19.48
N TYR A 97 -4.54 3.02 -18.23
CA TYR A 97 -3.69 2.76 -17.08
C TYR A 97 -3.39 1.27 -16.92
N LYS A 98 -2.12 0.94 -16.69
CA LYS A 98 -1.65 -0.43 -16.46
C LYS A 98 -0.72 -0.48 -15.27
N GLY A 99 -1.03 -1.34 -14.30
CA GLY A 99 -0.14 -1.65 -13.17
C GLY A 99 1.07 -2.46 -13.63
N LEU A 100 2.23 -2.17 -13.08
CA LEU A 100 3.51 -2.81 -13.45
C LEU A 100 3.99 -3.84 -12.42
N MET A 101 3.31 -3.96 -11.27
CA MET A 101 3.68 -4.86 -10.17
C MET A 101 2.90 -6.19 -10.23
N THR A 102 2.80 -6.79 -11.41
CA THR A 102 1.90 -7.91 -11.72
C THR A 102 2.36 -9.26 -11.16
N ASP A 103 3.60 -9.38 -10.72
CA ASP A 103 4.18 -10.56 -10.07
C ASP A 103 4.04 -10.54 -8.54
N LYS A 104 3.60 -9.43 -7.95
CA LYS A 104 3.53 -9.20 -6.52
C LYS A 104 2.24 -9.71 -5.88
N THR A 105 2.34 -10.05 -4.60
CA THR A 105 1.18 -10.44 -3.76
C THR A 105 1.20 -9.67 -2.44
N ALA A 106 0.04 -9.50 -1.81
CA ALA A 106 -0.07 -8.80 -0.54
C ALA A 106 -1.02 -9.49 0.43
N THR A 107 -0.68 -9.40 1.71
CA THR A 107 -1.59 -9.67 2.83
C THR A 107 -1.70 -8.40 3.66
N ILE A 108 -2.91 -7.92 3.92
CA ILE A 108 -3.16 -6.72 4.70
C ILE A 108 -3.84 -7.09 6.00
N ILE A 109 -3.26 -6.67 7.12
CA ILE A 109 -3.87 -6.73 8.44
C ILE A 109 -4.46 -5.35 8.73
N TYR A 110 -5.78 -5.26 8.72
CA TYR A 110 -6.50 -4.05 9.08
C TYR A 110 -6.89 -4.08 10.55
N ALA A 111 -6.61 -3.01 11.29
CA ALA A 111 -7.05 -2.86 12.67
C ALA A 111 -7.98 -1.64 12.80
N THR A 112 -9.15 -1.85 13.42
CA THR A 112 -10.15 -0.80 13.63
C THR A 112 -10.73 -0.86 15.04
N GLY A 113 -11.03 0.33 15.61
CA GLY A 113 -11.63 0.43 16.94
C GLY A 113 -13.08 -0.04 16.98
N ASP A 114 -13.83 0.26 15.92
CA ASP A 114 -15.24 -0.15 15.75
C ASP A 114 -15.39 -1.08 14.54
N GLY A 115 -16.58 -1.62 14.32
CA GLY A 115 -16.93 -2.45 13.16
C GLY A 115 -17.42 -1.62 11.99
N TYR A 116 -16.81 -1.83 10.82
CA TYR A 116 -17.18 -1.17 9.56
C TYR A 116 -17.50 -2.18 8.46
N GLY A 117 -17.80 -3.43 8.85
CA GLY A 117 -18.19 -4.49 7.94
C GLY A 117 -19.66 -4.46 7.59
N GLU A 118 -20.07 -5.36 6.69
CA GLU A 118 -21.46 -5.52 6.24
C GLU A 118 -22.42 -5.74 7.44
N GLY A 119 -23.54 -5.02 7.45
CA GLY A 119 -24.57 -5.12 8.47
C GLY A 119 -24.32 -4.29 9.73
N THR A 120 -23.24 -3.51 9.79
CA THR A 120 -22.95 -2.63 10.96
C THR A 120 -23.66 -1.29 10.89
N GLY A 121 -24.11 -0.84 9.70
CA GLY A 121 -24.65 0.49 9.44
C GLY A 121 -23.58 1.59 9.32
N PHE A 122 -22.29 1.23 9.43
CA PHE A 122 -21.14 2.14 9.32
C PHE A 122 -20.23 1.85 8.11
N GLU A 123 -20.70 1.01 7.19
CA GLU A 123 -19.92 0.57 6.01
C GLU A 123 -19.40 1.74 5.18
N SER A 124 -20.21 2.78 5.04
CA SER A 124 -19.86 3.99 4.26
C SER A 124 -18.73 4.82 4.86
N PHE A 125 -18.40 4.62 6.11
CA PHE A 125 -17.29 5.30 6.79
C PHE A 125 -15.96 4.58 6.58
N ASP A 126 -15.96 3.36 6.04
CA ASP A 126 -14.74 2.64 5.74
C ASP A 126 -14.08 3.17 4.46
N MET A 127 -13.18 4.09 4.62
CA MET A 127 -12.29 4.57 3.55
C MET A 127 -10.93 3.88 3.57
N GLN A 128 -10.65 3.02 4.56
CA GLN A 128 -9.38 2.34 4.71
C GLN A 128 -9.26 1.15 3.75
N LYS A 129 -10.15 0.16 3.89
CA LYS A 129 -10.09 -1.08 3.11
C LYS A 129 -10.31 -0.84 1.61
N PRO A 130 -11.32 -0.07 1.17
CA PRO A 130 -11.52 0.25 -0.24
C PRO A 130 -10.32 0.97 -0.85
N TYR A 131 -9.72 1.93 -0.14
CA TYR A 131 -8.56 2.68 -0.62
C TYR A 131 -7.34 1.78 -0.85
N VAL A 132 -6.95 0.98 0.14
CA VAL A 132 -5.77 0.09 0.02
C VAL A 132 -5.98 -0.96 -1.06
N ASN A 133 -7.20 -1.53 -1.15
CA ASN A 133 -7.51 -2.50 -2.19
C ASN A 133 -7.45 -1.87 -3.59
N LEU A 134 -8.03 -0.69 -3.77
CA LEU A 134 -7.95 0.06 -5.03
C LEU A 134 -6.50 0.34 -5.42
N TRP A 135 -5.69 0.83 -4.47
CA TRP A 135 -4.29 1.14 -4.70
C TRP A 135 -3.49 -0.09 -5.16
N LEU A 136 -3.54 -1.20 -4.43
CA LEU A 136 -2.80 -2.41 -4.80
C LEU A 136 -3.29 -3.01 -6.13
N THR A 137 -4.60 -2.97 -6.38
CA THR A 137 -5.18 -3.39 -7.67
C THR A 137 -4.69 -2.50 -8.81
N PHE A 138 -4.65 -1.18 -8.61
CA PHE A 138 -4.11 -0.23 -9.58
C PHE A 138 -2.62 -0.48 -9.89
N LEU A 139 -1.83 -0.86 -8.90
CA LEU A 139 -0.43 -1.26 -9.10
C LEU A 139 -0.27 -2.60 -9.85
N GLY A 140 -1.32 -3.41 -9.95
CA GLY A 140 -1.33 -4.68 -10.66
C GLY A 140 -1.04 -5.90 -9.79
N PHE A 141 -1.14 -5.82 -8.47
CA PHE A 141 -0.96 -6.97 -7.59
C PHE A 141 -1.89 -8.12 -7.95
N LYS A 142 -1.35 -9.32 -8.15
CA LYS A 142 -2.11 -10.47 -8.62
C LYS A 142 -2.94 -11.17 -7.55
N LYS A 143 -2.59 -11.01 -6.28
CA LYS A 143 -3.30 -11.59 -5.14
C LYS A 143 -3.23 -10.64 -3.95
N ILE A 144 -4.40 -10.31 -3.42
CA ILE A 144 -4.54 -9.43 -2.27
C ILE A 144 -5.40 -10.15 -1.24
N GLU A 145 -4.79 -10.53 -0.12
CA GLU A 145 -5.46 -11.18 1.00
C GLU A 145 -5.61 -10.20 2.16
N ARG A 146 -6.60 -10.43 3.01
CA ARG A 146 -6.87 -9.53 4.14
C ARG A 146 -7.21 -10.29 5.41
N VAL A 147 -6.75 -9.76 6.51
CA VAL A 147 -7.14 -10.11 7.88
C VAL A 147 -7.71 -8.86 8.51
N VAL A 148 -8.87 -8.95 9.11
CA VAL A 148 -9.53 -7.81 9.78
C VAL A 148 -9.59 -8.06 11.28
N VAL A 149 -9.05 -7.10 12.03
CA VAL A 149 -9.09 -7.03 13.50
C VAL A 149 -9.97 -5.84 13.84
N ASP A 150 -11.27 -6.03 13.87
CA ASP A 150 -12.24 -4.96 14.12
C ASP A 150 -12.80 -5.00 15.55
N ARG A 151 -13.48 -3.91 15.96
CA ARG A 151 -14.11 -3.76 17.26
C ARG A 151 -13.15 -3.85 18.45
N THR A 152 -11.89 -3.51 18.24
CA THR A 152 -10.85 -3.61 19.29
C THR A 152 -11.11 -2.72 20.51
N LEU A 153 -11.96 -1.69 20.42
CA LEU A 153 -12.38 -0.87 21.55
C LEU A 153 -13.45 -1.53 22.42
N PHE A 154 -14.15 -2.54 21.89
CA PHE A 154 -15.28 -3.16 22.60
C PHE A 154 -14.98 -4.57 23.06
N ASP A 155 -14.30 -5.37 22.23
CA ASP A 155 -13.95 -6.77 22.54
C ASP A 155 -12.66 -7.15 21.82
N ALA A 156 -11.52 -6.72 22.35
CA ALA A 156 -10.21 -6.94 21.77
C ALA A 156 -9.83 -8.43 21.71
N GLU A 157 -10.23 -9.22 22.72
CA GLU A 157 -9.90 -10.65 22.81
C GLU A 157 -10.58 -11.45 21.70
N THR A 158 -11.88 -11.23 21.48
CA THR A 158 -12.62 -11.88 20.39
C THR A 158 -12.13 -11.39 19.04
N ALA A 159 -11.82 -10.09 18.88
CA ALA A 159 -11.26 -9.54 17.64
C ALA A 159 -9.94 -10.19 17.27
N GLU A 160 -9.01 -10.31 18.23
CA GLU A 160 -7.71 -10.96 18.03
C GLU A 160 -7.87 -12.45 17.66
N LYS A 161 -8.70 -13.19 18.40
CA LYS A 161 -8.96 -14.61 18.13
C LYS A 161 -9.48 -14.84 16.72
N ASN A 162 -10.51 -14.07 16.32
CA ASN A 162 -11.09 -14.20 14.99
C ASN A 162 -10.08 -13.89 13.88
N ALA A 163 -9.29 -12.84 14.06
CA ALA A 163 -8.25 -12.46 13.13
C ALA A 163 -7.14 -13.53 13.03
N LEU A 164 -6.75 -14.11 14.15
CA LEU A 164 -5.76 -15.19 14.19
C LEU A 164 -6.26 -16.45 13.45
N ASP A 165 -7.52 -16.83 13.62
CA ASP A 165 -8.13 -17.94 12.91
C ASP A 165 -8.11 -17.74 11.39
N VAL A 166 -8.35 -16.51 10.91
CA VAL A 166 -8.24 -16.16 9.49
C VAL A 166 -6.78 -16.22 9.04
N ALA A 167 -5.86 -15.65 9.79
CA ALA A 167 -4.43 -15.64 9.47
C ALA A 167 -3.86 -17.07 9.36
N LEU A 168 -4.23 -17.97 10.26
CA LEU A 168 -3.82 -19.37 10.23
C LEU A 168 -4.36 -20.10 9.00
N LYS A 169 -5.61 -19.84 8.59
CA LYS A 169 -6.18 -20.40 7.35
C LYS A 169 -5.39 -19.92 6.12
N LEU A 170 -5.08 -18.64 6.04
CA LEU A 170 -4.28 -18.08 4.94
C LEU A 170 -2.87 -18.65 4.90
N ALA A 171 -2.22 -18.83 6.05
CA ALA A 171 -0.90 -19.44 6.15
C ALA A 171 -0.90 -20.90 5.65
N ASN A 172 -1.90 -21.68 6.00
CA ASN A 172 -2.02 -23.09 5.59
C ASN A 172 -2.31 -23.26 4.09
N ILE A 173 -3.08 -22.35 3.48
CA ILE A 173 -3.36 -22.37 2.02
C ILE A 173 -2.09 -22.04 1.22
N ASN A 174 -1.22 -21.21 1.74
CA ASN A 174 0.00 -20.78 1.04
C ASN A 174 1.20 -21.74 1.27
N THR A 175 1.02 -22.82 2.04
CA THR A 175 2.05 -23.85 2.29
C THR A 175 1.93 -25.08 1.39
N LEU A 176 0.87 -25.18 0.59
CA LEU A 176 0.63 -26.21 -0.41
C LEU A 176 0.96 -25.69 -1.81
#